data_fe3bb08945f5e6df29f8c4196dc9f04d
#
_entry.id   fe3bb08945f5e6df29f8c4196dc9f04d
#
_cell.length_a   1.000
_cell.length_b   1.000
_cell.length_c   1.000
_cell.angle_alpha   90.00
_cell.angle_beta   90.00
_cell.angle_gamma   90.00
#
_symmetry.space_group_name_H-M   'P 1'
#
loop_
_entity.id
_entity.type
_entity.pdbx_description
1 polymer ?
#
loop_
_entity_poly.entity_id
_entity_poly.type
_entity_poly.pdbx_seq_one_letter_code
_entity_poly.pdbx_strand_id
1 'polypeptide(L)'
;MATIEHLAADATTNAIVEIIERDGAVIIDGIMARAQVDQLNTDLAPFLSKEVFGRDEFTGYKTQRIGALIARSEACQAVALNPLMLASARQYLQPFCDDVQLHFTSAVAIAPGESAQILHRDRGIWGGYLPRKVEPLFSTIWAITPFTKANGATQVVPGSQHWDKGRSPEPHEIAYAEMAPGSVLCYTGTVLHGGGANNTTDEVRTGVFMHYALGWLRQEENQYLSCPPHHAAKLTPELRALIGYAKGGFVLGF
;
A
#
# COMPACT_ATOMS: atom_id res chain seq x y z
N MET A 1 -13.68 5.29 -20.27
CA MET A 1 -13.46 5.08 -18.84
C MET A 1 -11.96 5.12 -18.60
N ALA A 2 -11.53 5.73 -17.49
CA ALA A 2 -10.12 5.73 -17.10
C ALA A 2 -9.61 4.30 -16.90
N THR A 3 -8.32 4.09 -17.14
CA THR A 3 -7.62 2.81 -16.94
C THR A 3 -6.33 3.05 -16.17
N ILE A 4 -5.87 2.04 -15.45
CA ILE A 4 -4.54 2.02 -14.86
C ILE A 4 -3.65 1.23 -15.80
N GLU A 5 -2.44 1.72 -16.06
CA GLU A 5 -1.48 1.02 -16.91
C GLU A 5 -0.95 -0.24 -16.20
N HIS A 6 -0.76 -1.32 -16.96
CA HIS A 6 -0.21 -2.58 -16.50
C HIS A 6 1.19 -2.80 -17.08
N LEU A 7 2.12 -3.20 -16.24
CA LEU A 7 3.46 -3.62 -16.61
C LEU A 7 3.67 -5.10 -16.26
N ALA A 8 4.52 -5.77 -17.01
CA ALA A 8 4.93 -7.14 -16.70
C ALA A 8 5.89 -7.19 -15.49
N ALA A 9 6.08 -8.38 -14.91
CA ALA A 9 6.91 -8.60 -13.72
C ALA A 9 8.40 -8.24 -13.89
N ASP A 10 8.87 -8.15 -15.13
CA ASP A 10 10.23 -7.75 -15.50
C ASP A 10 10.39 -6.24 -15.78
N ALA A 11 9.39 -5.45 -15.41
CA ALA A 11 9.42 -4.00 -15.54
C ALA A 11 10.63 -3.39 -14.82
N THR A 12 11.13 -2.30 -15.38
CA THR A 12 12.23 -1.56 -14.78
C THR A 12 11.73 -0.52 -13.77
N THR A 13 12.54 -0.19 -12.78
CA THR A 13 12.27 0.90 -11.83
C THR A 13 11.94 2.22 -12.55
N ASN A 14 12.67 2.54 -13.63
CA ASN A 14 12.42 3.76 -14.40
C ASN A 14 11.03 3.79 -15.03
N ALA A 15 10.58 2.69 -15.64
CA ALA A 15 9.24 2.60 -16.22
C ALA A 15 8.14 2.77 -15.16
N ILE A 16 8.31 2.18 -13.98
CA ILE A 16 7.39 2.33 -12.85
C ILE A 16 7.32 3.79 -12.41
N VAL A 17 8.47 4.43 -12.19
CA VAL A 17 8.53 5.82 -11.71
C VAL A 17 7.95 6.79 -12.75
N GLU A 18 8.24 6.60 -14.04
CA GLU A 18 7.68 7.43 -15.12
C GLU A 18 6.13 7.40 -15.13
N ILE A 19 5.54 6.20 -15.02
CA ILE A 19 4.07 6.08 -14.99
C ILE A 19 3.49 6.67 -13.69
N ILE A 20 4.14 6.43 -12.56
CA ILE A 20 3.73 6.99 -11.26
C ILE A 20 3.76 8.52 -11.29
N GLU A 21 4.77 9.14 -11.89
CA GLU A 21 4.84 10.60 -12.06
C GLU A 21 3.71 11.13 -12.96
N ARG A 22 3.42 10.42 -14.04
CA ARG A 22 2.39 10.81 -15.01
C ARG A 22 0.97 10.59 -14.49
N ASP A 23 0.68 9.38 -14.01
CA ASP A 23 -0.68 8.91 -13.72
C ASP A 23 -0.98 8.76 -12.22
N GLY A 24 0.04 8.72 -11.38
CA GLY A 24 -0.09 8.52 -9.93
C GLY A 24 -0.29 7.07 -9.51
N ALA A 25 -0.47 6.13 -10.45
CA ALA A 25 -0.65 4.71 -10.17
C ALA A 25 -0.25 3.82 -11.35
N VAL A 26 0.21 2.60 -11.06
CA VAL A 26 0.55 1.56 -12.04
C VAL A 26 0.37 0.17 -11.41
N ILE A 27 0.00 -0.83 -12.20
CA ILE A 27 -0.06 -2.24 -11.78
C ILE A 27 1.12 -3.00 -12.37
N ILE A 28 1.78 -3.82 -11.56
CA ILE A 28 2.78 -4.79 -12.03
C ILE A 28 2.17 -6.19 -11.89
N ASP A 29 1.98 -6.86 -13.04
CA ASP A 29 1.32 -8.15 -13.09
C ASP A 29 2.26 -9.30 -12.71
N GLY A 30 1.76 -10.21 -11.84
CA GLY A 30 2.41 -11.49 -11.58
C GLY A 30 3.81 -11.42 -10.99
N ILE A 31 4.16 -10.34 -10.29
CA ILE A 31 5.49 -10.15 -9.68
C ILE A 31 5.77 -11.11 -8.52
N MET A 32 4.71 -11.66 -7.91
CA MET A 32 4.79 -12.62 -6.82
C MET A 32 4.37 -14.00 -7.31
N ALA A 33 5.19 -15.01 -7.05
CA ALA A 33 4.86 -16.39 -7.38
C ALA A 33 3.67 -16.91 -6.55
N ARG A 34 2.92 -17.87 -7.10
CA ARG A 34 1.77 -18.48 -6.43
C ARG A 34 2.09 -19.00 -5.03
N ALA A 35 3.24 -19.66 -4.86
CA ALA A 35 3.66 -20.18 -3.56
C ALA A 35 3.82 -19.08 -2.50
N GLN A 36 4.26 -17.87 -2.88
CA GLN A 36 4.38 -16.73 -1.97
C GLN A 36 3.01 -16.20 -1.58
N VAL A 37 2.05 -16.16 -2.51
CA VAL A 37 0.66 -15.79 -2.23
C VAL A 37 0.03 -16.78 -1.25
N ASP A 38 0.22 -18.10 -1.47
CA ASP A 38 -0.31 -19.15 -0.60
C ASP A 38 0.32 -19.08 0.80
N GLN A 39 1.61 -18.74 0.90
CA GLN A 39 2.28 -18.54 2.19
C GLN A 39 1.72 -17.33 2.94
N LEU A 40 1.51 -16.20 2.26
CA LEU A 40 0.87 -15.01 2.86
C LEU A 40 -0.53 -15.34 3.38
N ASN A 41 -1.34 -16.05 2.60
CA ASN A 41 -2.67 -16.50 3.05
C ASN A 41 -2.57 -17.35 4.33
N THR A 42 -1.63 -18.29 4.36
CA THR A 42 -1.42 -19.17 5.52
C THR A 42 -1.00 -18.39 6.75
N ASP A 43 -0.04 -17.48 6.61
CA ASP A 43 0.48 -16.69 7.73
C ASP A 43 -0.56 -15.72 8.31
N LEU A 44 -1.41 -15.13 7.45
CA LEU A 44 -2.32 -14.05 7.85
C LEU A 44 -3.71 -14.56 8.28
N ALA A 45 -4.14 -15.72 7.80
CA ALA A 45 -5.45 -16.28 8.13
C ALA A 45 -5.75 -16.39 9.64
N PRO A 46 -4.81 -16.84 10.52
CA PRO A 46 -5.06 -16.92 11.96
C PRO A 46 -5.33 -15.56 12.63
N PHE A 47 -4.86 -14.48 12.06
CA PHE A 47 -5.09 -13.13 12.55
C PHE A 47 -6.37 -12.54 11.99
N LEU A 48 -6.60 -12.67 10.68
CA LEU A 48 -7.82 -12.19 10.03
C LEU A 48 -9.08 -12.87 10.60
N SER A 49 -9.04 -14.18 10.86
CA SER A 49 -10.19 -14.93 11.39
C SER A 49 -10.62 -14.49 12.80
N LYS A 50 -9.80 -13.76 13.53
CA LYS A 50 -10.07 -13.25 14.88
C LYS A 50 -10.36 -11.76 14.91
N GLU A 51 -10.15 -11.07 13.78
CA GLU A 51 -10.27 -9.63 13.71
C GLU A 51 -11.75 -9.23 13.57
N VAL A 52 -12.11 -8.13 14.19
CA VAL A 52 -13.45 -7.56 14.08
C VAL A 52 -13.55 -6.66 12.85
N PHE A 53 -14.76 -6.46 12.36
CA PHE A 53 -15.02 -5.48 11.30
C PHE A 53 -14.80 -4.05 11.78
N GLY A 54 -14.52 -3.16 10.84
CA GLY A 54 -14.41 -1.72 11.09
C GLY A 54 -15.70 -1.12 11.66
N ARG A 55 -15.60 0.11 12.17
CA ARG A 55 -16.65 0.73 12.97
C ARG A 55 -17.29 1.96 12.32
N ASP A 56 -16.76 2.37 11.19
CA ASP A 56 -17.18 3.57 10.48
C ASP A 56 -17.04 3.38 8.96
N GLU A 57 -17.53 4.35 8.18
CA GLU A 57 -17.49 4.31 6.72
C GLU A 57 -16.06 4.28 6.15
N PHE A 58 -15.07 4.85 6.86
CA PHE A 58 -13.70 4.86 6.40
C PHE A 58 -13.01 3.52 6.63
N THR A 59 -13.21 2.91 7.80
CA THR A 59 -12.63 1.62 8.15
C THR A 59 -13.41 0.44 7.56
N GLY A 60 -14.67 0.64 7.19
CA GLY A 60 -15.55 -0.32 6.52
C GLY A 60 -16.25 -1.28 7.48
N TYR A 61 -17.59 -1.25 7.50
CA TYR A 61 -18.41 -2.06 8.41
C TYR A 61 -18.35 -3.57 8.15
N LYS A 62 -17.85 -3.98 6.98
CA LYS A 62 -17.61 -5.37 6.58
C LYS A 62 -16.16 -5.59 6.11
N THR A 63 -15.25 -4.77 6.60
CA THR A 63 -13.81 -4.84 6.28
C THR A 63 -13.01 -5.17 7.55
N GLN A 64 -12.19 -6.19 7.47
CA GLN A 64 -11.23 -6.56 8.52
C GLN A 64 -9.85 -6.01 8.17
N ARG A 65 -9.12 -5.52 9.18
CA ARG A 65 -7.78 -4.94 9.01
C ARG A 65 -6.86 -5.40 10.12
N ILE A 66 -5.73 -6.00 9.76
CA ILE A 66 -4.68 -6.37 10.71
C ILE A 66 -3.39 -5.63 10.35
N GLY A 67 -2.68 -5.11 11.33
CA GLY A 67 -1.36 -4.49 11.20
C GLY A 67 -0.26 -5.37 11.77
N ALA A 68 0.89 -4.79 12.07
CA ALA A 68 2.07 -5.44 12.64
C ALA A 68 2.58 -6.62 11.77
N LEU A 69 2.49 -6.50 10.44
CA LEU A 69 2.75 -7.62 9.54
C LEU A 69 4.21 -8.07 9.59
N ILE A 70 5.15 -7.16 9.85
CA ILE A 70 6.58 -7.49 9.96
C ILE A 70 6.88 -8.43 11.12
N ALA A 71 6.18 -8.27 12.24
CA ALA A 71 6.32 -9.15 13.39
C ALA A 71 5.54 -10.47 13.26
N ARG A 72 4.55 -10.52 12.35
CA ARG A 72 3.60 -11.62 12.22
C ARG A 72 3.92 -12.63 11.14
N SER A 73 4.67 -12.24 10.08
CA SER A 73 4.88 -13.10 8.90
C SER A 73 6.22 -12.84 8.25
N GLU A 74 7.01 -13.89 8.07
CA GLU A 74 8.26 -13.83 7.30
C GLU A 74 7.98 -13.59 5.81
N ALA A 75 6.84 -14.07 5.29
CA ALA A 75 6.43 -13.76 3.93
C ALA A 75 6.15 -12.25 3.75
N CYS A 76 5.54 -11.58 4.74
CA CYS A 76 5.38 -10.13 4.73
C CYS A 76 6.72 -9.38 4.82
N GLN A 77 7.71 -9.91 5.53
CA GLN A 77 9.07 -9.34 5.56
C GLN A 77 9.70 -9.38 4.15
N ALA A 78 9.55 -10.49 3.44
CA ALA A 78 10.03 -10.63 2.05
C ALA A 78 9.30 -9.66 1.09
N VAL A 79 8.00 -9.44 1.27
CA VAL A 79 7.22 -8.45 0.50
C VAL A 79 7.73 -7.03 0.75
N ALA A 80 7.98 -6.65 2.00
CA ALA A 80 8.51 -5.33 2.36
C ALA A 80 9.92 -5.07 1.78
N LEU A 81 10.69 -6.11 1.55
CA LEU A 81 12.03 -6.05 0.94
C LEU A 81 12.02 -6.40 -0.55
N ASN A 82 10.84 -6.46 -1.21
CA ASN A 82 10.82 -6.73 -2.66
C ASN A 82 11.74 -5.74 -3.39
N PRO A 83 12.77 -6.22 -4.12
CA PRO A 83 13.83 -5.35 -4.62
C PRO A 83 13.33 -4.32 -5.64
N LEU A 84 12.37 -4.68 -6.49
CA LEU A 84 11.81 -3.76 -7.47
C LEU A 84 10.99 -2.67 -6.80
N MET A 85 10.12 -3.03 -5.84
CA MET A 85 9.30 -2.06 -5.11
C MET A 85 10.12 -1.13 -4.25
N LEU A 86 11.11 -1.67 -3.52
CA LEU A 86 11.97 -0.85 -2.67
C LEU A 86 12.87 0.09 -3.50
N ALA A 87 13.40 -0.37 -4.63
CA ALA A 87 14.16 0.48 -5.55
C ALA A 87 13.27 1.58 -6.16
N SER A 88 12.03 1.25 -6.55
CA SER A 88 11.07 2.23 -7.08
C SER A 88 10.67 3.27 -6.04
N ALA A 89 10.42 2.86 -4.79
CA ALA A 89 10.13 3.76 -3.69
C ALA A 89 11.31 4.72 -3.42
N ARG A 90 12.54 4.19 -3.36
CA ARG A 90 13.75 4.98 -3.18
C ARG A 90 13.94 5.98 -4.31
N GLN A 91 13.84 5.55 -5.56
CA GLN A 91 14.02 6.45 -6.72
C GLN A 91 12.93 7.54 -6.75
N TYR A 92 11.67 7.19 -6.51
CA TYR A 92 10.56 8.13 -6.58
C TYR A 92 10.59 9.17 -5.47
N LEU A 93 10.98 8.77 -4.25
CA LEU A 93 11.02 9.63 -3.07
C LEU A 93 12.37 10.34 -2.85
N GLN A 94 13.43 9.93 -3.57
CA GLN A 94 14.78 10.49 -3.46
C GLN A 94 14.87 12.03 -3.52
N PRO A 95 14.02 12.76 -4.29
CA PRO A 95 14.07 14.22 -4.26
C PRO A 95 13.71 14.85 -2.91
N PHE A 96 13.15 14.08 -1.97
CA PHE A 96 12.58 14.56 -0.72
C PHE A 96 13.18 13.94 0.54
N CYS A 97 14.03 12.91 0.42
CA CYS A 97 14.69 12.26 1.55
C CYS A 97 15.97 11.52 1.13
N ASP A 98 16.84 11.28 2.11
CA ASP A 98 18.08 10.49 1.90
C ASP A 98 17.77 8.99 1.70
N ASP A 99 16.78 8.45 2.43
CA ASP A 99 16.27 7.09 2.27
C ASP A 99 14.80 7.02 2.73
N VAL A 100 14.16 5.94 2.36
CA VAL A 100 12.76 5.66 2.70
C VAL A 100 12.66 4.82 3.98
N GLN A 101 11.49 4.85 4.60
CA GLN A 101 11.13 3.92 5.68
C GLN A 101 9.79 3.25 5.40
N LEU A 102 9.58 2.06 5.97
CA LEU A 102 8.29 1.39 5.95
C LEU A 102 7.32 2.15 6.87
N HIS A 103 6.30 2.72 6.27
CA HIS A 103 5.38 3.64 6.92
C HIS A 103 4.20 2.94 7.58
N PHE A 104 3.63 1.98 6.85
CA PHE A 104 2.40 1.31 7.22
C PHE A 104 2.35 -0.10 6.61
N THR A 105 1.89 -1.06 7.41
CA THR A 105 1.62 -2.42 6.95
C THR A 105 0.24 -2.85 7.36
N SER A 106 -0.53 -3.44 6.43
CA SER A 106 -1.85 -3.98 6.78
C SER A 106 -2.24 -5.11 5.83
N ALA A 107 -2.91 -6.12 6.35
CA ALA A 107 -3.73 -6.98 5.51
C ALA A 107 -5.20 -6.57 5.67
N VAL A 108 -5.86 -6.36 4.54
CA VAL A 108 -7.23 -5.84 4.46
C VAL A 108 -8.09 -6.84 3.71
N ALA A 109 -9.14 -7.33 4.36
CA ALA A 109 -10.12 -8.25 3.81
C ALA A 109 -11.49 -7.56 3.73
N ILE A 110 -11.97 -7.35 2.50
CA ILE A 110 -13.27 -6.71 2.21
C ILE A 110 -14.30 -7.81 1.95
N ALA A 111 -15.25 -7.97 2.85
CA ALA A 111 -16.29 -8.98 2.75
C ALA A 111 -17.46 -8.54 1.84
N PRO A 112 -18.28 -9.50 1.38
CA PRO A 112 -19.48 -9.22 0.59
C PRO A 112 -20.41 -8.19 1.22
N GLY A 113 -20.88 -7.26 0.40
CA GLY A 113 -21.79 -6.18 0.79
C GLY A 113 -21.11 -5.01 1.50
N GLU A 114 -19.76 -4.90 1.44
CA GLU A 114 -19.08 -3.67 1.87
C GLU A 114 -19.32 -2.55 0.86
N SER A 115 -19.56 -1.34 1.35
CA SER A 115 -19.70 -0.14 0.54
C SER A 115 -18.34 0.36 0.04
N ALA A 116 -18.35 1.16 -1.04
CA ALA A 116 -17.14 1.82 -1.48
C ALA A 116 -16.65 2.82 -0.43
N GLN A 117 -15.36 2.82 -0.19
CA GLN A 117 -14.69 3.81 0.64
C GLN A 117 -14.73 5.18 -0.06
N ILE A 118 -14.83 6.24 0.71
CA ILE A 118 -14.70 7.60 0.18
C ILE A 118 -13.31 7.78 -0.45
N LEU A 119 -13.26 8.38 -1.63
CA LEU A 119 -11.99 8.69 -2.29
C LEU A 119 -11.20 9.71 -1.47
N HIS A 120 -9.95 9.39 -1.19
CA HIS A 120 -9.07 10.16 -0.34
C HIS A 120 -7.64 10.17 -0.85
N ARG A 121 -6.78 10.92 -0.18
CA ARG A 121 -5.33 10.96 -0.42
C ARG A 121 -4.62 10.61 0.87
N ASP A 122 -3.75 9.61 0.87
CA ASP A 122 -3.04 9.13 2.06
C ASP A 122 -2.15 10.20 2.69
N ARG A 123 -1.60 11.11 1.90
CA ARG A 123 -0.82 12.24 2.44
C ARG A 123 -1.59 13.09 3.47
N GLY A 124 -2.90 12.95 3.53
CA GLY A 124 -3.77 13.66 4.46
C GLY A 124 -3.52 13.34 5.94
N ILE A 125 -2.92 12.20 6.25
CA ILE A 125 -2.63 11.79 7.64
C ILE A 125 -1.69 12.75 8.39
N TRP A 126 -0.81 13.45 7.67
CA TRP A 126 0.03 14.50 8.26
C TRP A 126 -0.64 15.87 8.29
N GLY A 127 -1.98 15.92 8.14
CA GLY A 127 -2.73 17.17 8.08
C GLY A 127 -2.37 18.02 6.85
N GLY A 128 -2.42 19.31 6.98
CA GLY A 128 -2.03 20.24 5.91
C GLY A 128 -0.59 20.74 6.00
N TYR A 129 0.24 20.14 6.84
CA TYR A 129 1.57 20.66 7.16
C TYR A 129 2.62 20.38 6.09
N LEU A 130 2.45 19.32 5.28
CA LEU A 130 3.39 19.02 4.21
C LEU A 130 3.11 19.91 2.98
N PRO A 131 4.14 20.63 2.47
CA PRO A 131 4.02 21.38 1.22
C PRO A 131 3.54 20.47 0.08
N ARG A 132 2.62 20.97 -0.76
CA ARG A 132 2.04 20.17 -1.84
C ARG A 132 3.08 19.56 -2.81
N LYS A 133 4.19 20.26 -3.00
CA LYS A 133 5.30 19.81 -3.86
C LYS A 133 6.09 18.62 -3.31
N VAL A 134 5.93 18.30 -2.02
CA VAL A 134 6.60 17.16 -1.39
C VAL A 134 5.69 15.93 -1.51
N GLU A 135 6.11 14.90 -2.24
CA GLU A 135 5.40 13.62 -2.24
C GLU A 135 5.89 12.78 -1.05
N PRO A 136 5.00 12.42 -0.12
CA PRO A 136 5.41 11.73 1.09
C PRO A 136 5.44 10.21 0.99
N LEU A 137 4.76 9.60 0.00
CA LEU A 137 4.49 8.17 -0.04
C LEU A 137 4.68 7.54 -1.42
N PHE A 138 5.24 6.35 -1.41
CA PHE A 138 5.12 5.33 -2.44
C PHE A 138 4.40 4.13 -1.81
N SER A 139 3.16 3.91 -2.21
CA SER A 139 2.28 2.91 -1.62
C SER A 139 2.16 1.68 -2.51
N THR A 140 2.05 0.50 -1.90
CA THR A 140 1.81 -0.75 -2.63
C THR A 140 0.67 -1.54 -2.02
N ILE A 141 -0.21 -2.11 -2.89
CA ILE A 141 -1.26 -3.06 -2.51
C ILE A 141 -1.05 -4.33 -3.32
N TRP A 142 -0.75 -5.43 -2.64
CA TRP A 142 -0.50 -6.74 -3.22
C TRP A 142 -1.77 -7.57 -3.22
N ALA A 143 -2.20 -8.05 -4.38
CA ALA A 143 -3.38 -8.89 -4.51
C ALA A 143 -3.10 -10.30 -3.97
N ILE A 144 -3.80 -10.69 -2.93
CA ILE A 144 -3.75 -12.04 -2.35
C ILE A 144 -4.89 -12.90 -2.92
N THR A 145 -6.06 -12.30 -3.10
CA THR A 145 -7.17 -12.84 -3.90
C THR A 145 -7.29 -12.07 -5.22
N PRO A 146 -8.08 -12.51 -6.19
CA PRO A 146 -8.38 -11.69 -7.37
C PRO A 146 -9.00 -10.35 -6.94
N PHE A 147 -8.58 -9.27 -7.58
CA PHE A 147 -9.21 -7.96 -7.46
C PHE A 147 -10.03 -7.71 -8.71
N THR A 148 -11.32 -7.59 -8.57
CA THR A 148 -12.27 -7.27 -9.63
C THR A 148 -13.13 -6.08 -9.23
N LYS A 149 -13.66 -5.36 -10.18
CA LYS A 149 -14.62 -4.29 -9.91
C LYS A 149 -15.79 -4.78 -9.04
N ALA A 150 -16.21 -6.03 -9.25
CA ALA A 150 -17.35 -6.60 -8.52
C ALA A 150 -17.05 -6.86 -7.04
N ASN A 151 -15.81 -7.27 -6.69
CA ASN A 151 -15.44 -7.64 -5.33
C ASN A 151 -14.68 -6.55 -4.56
N GLY A 152 -14.67 -5.31 -5.09
CA GLY A 152 -14.11 -4.18 -4.37
C GLY A 152 -12.66 -3.86 -4.72
N ALA A 153 -12.23 -4.07 -5.98
CA ALA A 153 -10.94 -3.58 -6.46
C ALA A 153 -10.75 -2.09 -6.12
N THR A 154 -9.53 -1.73 -5.76
CA THR A 154 -9.21 -0.35 -5.39
C THR A 154 -9.57 0.61 -6.52
N GLN A 155 -10.33 1.63 -6.21
CA GLN A 155 -10.63 2.75 -7.09
C GLN A 155 -9.43 3.69 -7.11
N VAL A 156 -9.04 4.15 -8.27
CA VAL A 156 -7.98 5.14 -8.46
C VAL A 156 -8.45 6.17 -9.48
N VAL A 157 -8.08 7.41 -9.30
CA VAL A 157 -8.33 8.49 -10.27
C VAL A 157 -6.99 8.90 -10.89
N PRO A 158 -6.57 8.30 -12.02
CA PRO A 158 -5.27 8.58 -12.62
C PRO A 158 -5.09 10.07 -12.94
N GLY A 159 -3.88 10.61 -12.68
CA GLY A 159 -3.56 12.02 -12.88
C GLY A 159 -4.08 12.98 -11.80
N SER A 160 -4.87 12.49 -10.83
CA SER A 160 -5.46 13.36 -9.79
C SER A 160 -4.45 13.90 -8.77
N GLN A 161 -3.24 13.36 -8.73
CA GLN A 161 -2.14 13.93 -7.92
C GLN A 161 -1.76 15.35 -8.37
N HIS A 162 -2.05 15.70 -9.63
CA HIS A 162 -1.80 17.03 -10.20
C HIS A 162 -2.98 17.99 -10.03
N TRP A 163 -4.15 17.52 -9.57
CA TRP A 163 -5.35 18.34 -9.48
C TRP A 163 -5.31 19.36 -8.36
N ASP A 164 -6.00 20.46 -8.55
CA ASP A 164 -6.23 21.46 -7.51
C ASP A 164 -7.06 20.91 -6.35
N LYS A 165 -6.94 21.54 -5.18
CA LYS A 165 -7.75 21.18 -4.02
C LYS A 165 -9.24 21.35 -4.33
N GLY A 166 -10.04 20.37 -3.92
CA GLY A 166 -11.50 20.45 -4.00
C GLY A 166 -12.10 19.96 -5.31
N ARG A 167 -11.30 19.55 -6.31
CA ARG A 167 -11.83 18.89 -7.50
C ARG A 167 -12.29 17.48 -7.12
N SER A 168 -13.56 17.16 -7.40
CA SER A 168 -14.12 15.81 -7.33
C SER A 168 -14.04 15.15 -8.72
N PRO A 169 -13.80 13.83 -8.78
CA PRO A 169 -13.78 13.12 -10.04
C PRO A 169 -15.20 12.88 -10.57
N GLU A 170 -15.31 12.88 -11.89
CA GLU A 170 -16.49 12.34 -12.57
C GLU A 170 -16.41 10.81 -12.64
N PRO A 171 -17.55 10.09 -12.71
CA PRO A 171 -17.57 8.63 -12.72
C PRO A 171 -16.69 7.98 -13.78
N HIS A 172 -16.51 8.62 -14.95
CA HIS A 172 -15.68 8.10 -16.03
C HIS A 172 -14.17 8.28 -15.81
N GLU A 173 -13.76 9.11 -14.85
CA GLU A 173 -12.37 9.34 -14.44
C GLU A 173 -11.88 8.33 -13.41
N ILE A 174 -12.78 7.51 -12.85
CA ILE A 174 -12.43 6.49 -11.86
C ILE A 174 -12.08 5.18 -12.59
N ALA A 175 -10.86 4.71 -12.34
CA ALA A 175 -10.39 3.39 -12.75
C ALA A 175 -10.46 2.41 -11.59
N TYR A 176 -10.53 1.11 -11.89
CA TYR A 176 -10.47 0.04 -10.91
C TYR A 176 -9.18 -0.74 -11.09
N ALA A 177 -8.45 -0.98 -10.01
CA ALA A 177 -7.23 -1.78 -10.02
C ALA A 177 -7.58 -3.27 -10.07
N GLU A 178 -8.10 -3.73 -11.22
CA GLU A 178 -8.41 -5.14 -11.45
C GLU A 178 -7.10 -5.88 -11.73
N MET A 179 -6.80 -6.90 -10.92
CA MET A 179 -5.53 -7.62 -11.02
C MET A 179 -5.63 -9.05 -10.46
N ALA A 180 -4.84 -9.95 -11.03
CA ALA A 180 -4.73 -11.33 -10.57
C ALA A 180 -3.93 -11.42 -9.25
N PRO A 181 -4.12 -12.49 -8.45
CA PRO A 181 -3.28 -12.76 -7.29
C PRO A 181 -1.79 -12.79 -7.66
N GLY A 182 -0.97 -12.18 -6.82
CA GLY A 182 0.46 -12.02 -7.05
C GLY A 182 0.86 -10.77 -7.82
N SER A 183 -0.11 -9.96 -8.28
CA SER A 183 0.12 -8.63 -8.84
C SER A 183 0.16 -7.56 -7.74
N VAL A 184 0.73 -6.40 -8.05
CA VAL A 184 0.82 -5.27 -7.14
C VAL A 184 0.37 -3.98 -7.81
N LEU A 185 -0.52 -3.23 -7.14
CA LEU A 185 -0.81 -1.84 -7.44
C LEU A 185 0.20 -0.96 -6.71
N CYS A 186 0.93 -0.11 -7.44
CA CYS A 186 1.76 0.96 -6.90
C CYS A 186 1.05 2.29 -7.11
N TYR A 187 1.08 3.18 -6.10
CA TYR A 187 0.44 4.49 -6.21
C TYR A 187 1.07 5.53 -5.27
N THR A 188 0.84 6.81 -5.57
CA THR A 188 1.34 7.93 -4.76
C THR A 188 0.41 8.23 -3.59
N GLY A 189 0.94 8.78 -2.50
CA GLY A 189 0.12 9.29 -1.40
C GLY A 189 -0.78 10.48 -1.77
N THR A 190 -0.58 11.05 -2.95
CA THR A 190 -1.30 12.23 -3.44
C THR A 190 -2.40 11.90 -4.46
N VAL A 191 -2.39 10.73 -5.10
CA VAL A 191 -3.47 10.31 -6.01
C VAL A 191 -4.76 10.05 -5.23
N LEU A 192 -5.91 10.40 -5.79
CA LEU A 192 -7.23 10.04 -5.23
C LEU A 192 -7.46 8.55 -5.43
N HIS A 193 -7.74 7.85 -4.33
CA HIS A 193 -8.04 6.43 -4.35
C HIS A 193 -8.97 6.03 -3.19
N GLY A 194 -9.45 4.79 -3.20
CA GLY A 194 -10.27 4.22 -2.13
C GLY A 194 -10.65 2.77 -2.44
N GLY A 195 -11.06 2.01 -1.44
CA GLY A 195 -11.60 0.66 -1.65
C GLY A 195 -12.88 0.72 -2.49
N GLY A 196 -13.04 -0.20 -3.46
CA GLY A 196 -14.29 -0.37 -4.19
C GLY A 196 -15.36 -1.07 -3.34
N ALA A 197 -16.63 -0.97 -3.76
CA ALA A 197 -17.69 -1.74 -3.14
C ALA A 197 -17.57 -3.23 -3.50
N ASN A 198 -17.78 -4.10 -2.51
CA ASN A 198 -17.88 -5.53 -2.76
C ASN A 198 -19.35 -5.92 -2.95
N ASN A 199 -19.77 -6.03 -4.19
CA ASN A 199 -21.15 -6.37 -4.59
C ASN A 199 -21.35 -7.86 -4.82
N THR A 200 -20.36 -8.70 -4.52
CA THR A 200 -20.47 -10.16 -4.60
C THR A 200 -21.23 -10.73 -3.41
N THR A 201 -21.61 -11.98 -3.48
CA THR A 201 -22.34 -12.68 -2.41
C THR A 201 -21.43 -13.51 -1.51
N ASP A 202 -20.25 -13.90 -2.00
CA ASP A 202 -19.41 -14.93 -1.40
C ASP A 202 -17.88 -14.70 -1.55
N GLU A 203 -17.45 -13.67 -2.30
CA GLU A 203 -16.03 -13.40 -2.50
C GLU A 203 -15.49 -12.40 -1.47
N VAL A 204 -14.50 -12.80 -0.71
CA VAL A 204 -13.72 -11.87 0.15
C VAL A 204 -12.48 -11.41 -0.62
N ARG A 205 -12.32 -10.09 -0.79
CA ARG A 205 -11.16 -9.52 -1.46
C ARG A 205 -10.08 -9.18 -0.42
N THR A 206 -8.95 -9.88 -0.49
CA THR A 206 -7.83 -9.70 0.45
C THR A 206 -6.61 -9.11 -0.26
N GLY A 207 -6.07 -8.03 0.31
CA GLY A 207 -4.82 -7.40 -0.13
C GLY A 207 -3.87 -7.14 1.04
N VAL A 208 -2.57 -7.16 0.74
CA VAL A 208 -1.49 -6.79 1.66
C VAL A 208 -0.94 -5.44 1.25
N PHE A 209 -0.88 -4.52 2.19
CA PHE A 209 -0.43 -3.15 2.03
C PHE A 209 0.97 -3.01 2.63
N MET A 210 1.89 -2.46 1.84
CA MET A 210 3.24 -2.08 2.25
C MET A 210 3.50 -0.67 1.73
N HIS A 211 3.47 0.32 2.61
CA HIS A 211 3.65 1.71 2.22
C HIS A 211 5.02 2.21 2.67
N TYR A 212 5.73 2.87 1.77
CA TYR A 212 7.02 3.50 2.03
C TYR A 212 6.85 5.00 2.10
N ALA A 213 7.44 5.62 3.12
CA ALA A 213 7.42 7.07 3.30
C ALA A 213 8.83 7.65 3.35
N LEU A 214 8.91 8.99 3.34
CA LEU A 214 10.16 9.71 3.60
C LEU A 214 10.71 9.32 4.97
N GLY A 215 11.99 8.95 5.04
CA GLY A 215 12.62 8.42 6.25
C GLY A 215 12.63 9.35 7.46
N TRP A 216 12.32 10.65 7.26
CA TRP A 216 12.22 11.64 8.34
C TRP A 216 10.79 11.92 8.80
N LEU A 217 9.77 11.35 8.15
CA LEU A 217 8.36 11.51 8.56
C LEU A 217 7.99 10.56 9.70
N ARG A 218 7.04 10.98 10.52
CA ARG A 218 6.41 10.06 11.49
C ARG A 218 5.62 8.99 10.74
N GLN A 219 5.93 7.72 11.01
CA GLN A 219 5.18 6.57 10.51
C GLN A 219 3.74 6.56 11.06
N GLU A 220 2.76 6.16 10.26
CA GLU A 220 1.39 5.91 10.71
C GLU A 220 1.36 4.69 11.63
N GLU A 221 1.93 3.58 11.21
CA GLU A 221 2.14 2.43 12.07
C GLU A 221 3.40 2.65 12.93
N ASN A 222 3.24 2.69 14.24
CA ASN A 222 4.39 2.78 15.13
C ASN A 222 5.16 1.45 15.14
N GLN A 223 6.15 1.32 14.26
CA GLN A 223 6.92 0.10 14.08
C GLN A 223 7.67 -0.34 15.35
N TYR A 224 8.03 0.58 16.25
CA TYR A 224 8.65 0.21 17.53
C TYR A 224 7.69 -0.51 18.47
N LEU A 225 6.37 -0.27 18.33
CA LEU A 225 5.32 -0.99 19.08
C LEU A 225 4.84 -2.22 18.32
N SER A 226 4.69 -2.14 16.99
CA SER A 226 4.25 -3.26 16.14
C SER A 226 5.29 -4.36 16.02
N CYS A 227 6.58 -3.98 15.99
CA CYS A 227 7.73 -4.88 15.93
C CYS A 227 8.74 -4.48 17.02
N PRO A 228 8.48 -4.76 18.31
CA PRO A 228 9.31 -4.28 19.40
C PRO A 228 10.74 -4.87 19.36
N PRO A 229 11.70 -4.33 20.14
CA PRO A 229 13.13 -4.62 20.03
C PRO A 229 13.49 -6.11 20.00
N HIS A 230 12.79 -6.95 20.76
CA HIS A 230 13.05 -8.39 20.82
C HIS A 230 12.63 -9.14 19.53
N HIS A 231 11.66 -8.60 18.76
CA HIS A 231 11.34 -9.07 17.42
C HIS A 231 12.31 -8.45 16.39
N ALA A 232 12.53 -7.14 16.46
CA ALA A 232 13.41 -6.43 15.55
C ALA A 232 14.85 -6.99 15.56
N ALA A 233 15.35 -7.47 16.70
CA ALA A 233 16.67 -8.09 16.82
C ALA A 233 16.85 -9.35 15.93
N LYS A 234 15.76 -9.99 15.54
CA LYS A 234 15.77 -11.19 14.67
C LYS A 234 15.70 -10.88 13.18
N LEU A 235 15.39 -9.64 12.84
CA LEU A 235 15.27 -9.19 11.44
C LEU A 235 16.65 -9.01 10.81
N THR A 236 16.68 -9.08 9.47
CA THR A 236 17.86 -8.69 8.71
C THR A 236 18.22 -7.22 9.00
N PRO A 237 19.50 -6.83 8.92
CA PRO A 237 19.90 -5.43 9.11
C PRO A 237 19.12 -4.45 8.21
N GLU A 238 18.88 -4.84 6.95
CA GLU A 238 18.12 -4.02 5.98
C GLU A 238 16.67 -3.80 6.42
N LEU A 239 15.95 -4.87 6.77
CA LEU A 239 14.55 -4.75 7.19
C LEU A 239 14.45 -3.98 8.52
N ARG A 240 15.38 -4.22 9.44
CA ARG A 240 15.44 -3.48 10.69
C ARG A 240 15.65 -1.99 10.47
N ALA A 241 16.53 -1.61 9.54
CA ALA A 241 16.72 -0.23 9.15
C ALA A 241 15.44 0.34 8.52
N LEU A 242 14.82 -0.39 7.60
CA LEU A 242 13.63 0.02 6.88
C LEU A 242 12.44 0.31 7.82
N ILE A 243 12.29 -0.43 8.92
CA ILE A 243 11.22 -0.17 9.91
C ILE A 243 11.59 0.91 10.94
N GLY A 244 12.74 1.57 10.79
CA GLY A 244 13.15 2.71 11.60
C GLY A 244 14.15 2.42 12.73
N TYR A 245 14.66 1.18 12.88
CA TYR A 245 15.72 0.83 13.83
C TYR A 245 17.11 1.19 13.25
N ALA A 246 17.21 2.37 12.65
CA ALA A 246 18.44 2.96 12.14
C ALA A 246 18.35 4.48 12.24
N LYS A 247 19.46 5.15 12.11
CA LYS A 247 19.48 6.62 12.00
C LYS A 247 18.90 7.02 10.64
N GLY A 248 17.97 7.97 10.63
CA GLY A 248 17.50 8.64 9.43
C GLY A 248 18.41 9.82 9.12
N GLY A 249 19.02 9.87 7.93
CA GLY A 249 19.98 10.91 7.58
C GLY A 249 21.14 10.96 8.57
N PHE A 250 21.52 12.16 9.00
CA PHE A 250 22.69 12.37 9.85
C PHE A 250 22.44 12.07 11.33
N VAL A 251 21.28 12.44 11.88
CA VAL A 251 21.03 12.38 13.35
C VAL A 251 19.67 11.82 13.76
N LEU A 252 18.69 11.73 12.86
CA LEU A 252 17.34 11.26 13.22
C LEU A 252 17.36 9.79 13.64
N GLY A 253 16.74 9.47 14.78
CA GLY A 253 16.69 8.12 15.33
C GLY A 253 17.92 7.74 16.15
N PHE A 254 18.58 8.72 16.69
CA PHE A 254 19.74 8.58 17.60
C PHE A 254 19.34 7.84 18.88
#